data_0f5f90672c15ff8db1415f1ab06504e2
#
_entry.id   0f5f90672c15ff8db1415f1ab06504e2
#
_cell.length_a   1.000
_cell.length_b   1.000
_cell.length_c   1.000
_cell.angle_alpha   90.00
_cell.angle_beta   90.00
_cell.angle_gamma   90.00
#
_symmetry.space_group_name_H-M   'P 1'
#
loop_
_entity.id
_entity.type
_entity.pdbx_description
1 polymer ?
#
loop_
_entity_poly.entity_id
_entity_poly.type
_entity_poly.pdbx_seq_one_letter_code
_entity_poly.pdbx_strand_id
1 'polypeptide(L)'
;MSKRKKNKTNYSKSIFRIASLVILTCLVYLIFGGNIGPIKFQGYLPQIKKHFSKGKNAVTSKQQSGSGLYLYDGTAIPEYSKEQIITLNNDKPFFTVDEINSLVNSHYFTYGGQDMYGRATSAIATVSKDDLVASETRKGIELPNPKGWVGRSKGGIYDRSHLIAYTLGGKNDLDNLVTGTISFNQKYMTQVEGDVRDYIKSSGHSVLYRVTPYYRGDELVPIGVLMEASDGSSFIRNRFVYNVQDGFTIDYKTGEVKEN
;
A
#
# COMPACT_ATOMS: atom_id res chain seq x y z
N MET A 1 7.26 15.42 41.90
CA MET A 1 5.93 15.58 41.29
C MET A 1 5.84 16.91 40.56
N SER A 2 5.14 17.00 39.44
CA SER A 2 4.86 18.19 38.62
C SER A 2 5.89 18.58 37.57
N LYS A 3 5.77 17.98 36.36
CA LYS A 3 6.17 18.59 35.06
C LYS A 3 5.47 17.98 33.83
N ARG A 4 4.25 17.45 33.97
CA ARG A 4 3.55 16.77 32.85
C ARG A 4 2.24 17.41 32.36
N LYS A 5 1.96 18.68 32.66
CA LYS A 5 0.69 19.34 32.32
C LYS A 5 0.73 20.51 31.32
N LYS A 6 1.90 20.90 30.76
CA LYS A 6 2.00 22.11 29.92
C LYS A 6 1.83 21.91 28.39
N ASN A 7 1.91 20.68 27.86
CA ASN A 7 1.89 20.48 26.41
C ASN A 7 0.49 20.26 25.76
N LYS A 8 -0.55 19.95 26.54
CA LYS A 8 -1.90 19.76 25.95
C LYS A 8 -2.66 21.07 25.66
N THR A 9 -2.32 22.15 26.31
CA THR A 9 -3.02 23.44 26.18
C THR A 9 -2.64 24.27 24.97
N ASN A 10 -1.45 24.02 24.38
CA ASN A 10 -1.00 24.81 23.22
C ASN A 10 -1.56 24.28 21.89
N TYR A 11 -1.83 22.98 21.78
CA TYR A 11 -2.43 22.38 20.57
C TYR A 11 -3.90 22.80 20.38
N SER A 12 -4.67 22.82 21.45
CA SER A 12 -6.08 23.25 21.43
C SER A 12 -6.24 24.72 21.01
N LYS A 13 -5.36 25.60 21.48
CA LYS A 13 -5.41 27.04 21.15
C LYS A 13 -5.06 27.34 19.68
N SER A 14 -4.18 26.56 19.05
CA SER A 14 -3.85 26.70 17.63
C SER A 14 -4.98 26.28 16.71
N ILE A 15 -5.66 25.17 17.01
CA ILE A 15 -6.79 24.67 16.22
C ILE A 15 -7.97 25.64 16.31
N PHE A 16 -8.25 26.20 17.51
CA PHE A 16 -9.30 27.21 17.69
C PHE A 16 -9.04 28.51 16.93
N ARG A 17 -7.78 28.96 16.85
CA ARG A 17 -7.41 30.16 16.09
C ARG A 17 -7.57 29.98 14.58
N ILE A 18 -7.26 28.81 14.06
CA ILE A 18 -7.40 28.50 12.62
C ILE A 18 -8.89 28.38 12.26
N ALA A 19 -9.69 27.69 13.08
CA ALA A 19 -11.14 27.60 12.87
C ALA A 19 -11.83 28.96 12.91
N SER A 20 -11.46 29.86 13.86
CA SER A 20 -11.97 31.20 13.94
C SER A 20 -11.62 32.06 12.72
N LEU A 21 -10.45 31.89 12.14
CA LEU A 21 -10.01 32.65 10.95
C LEU A 21 -10.79 32.24 9.70
N VAL A 22 -11.06 30.93 9.53
CA VAL A 22 -11.87 30.41 8.41
C VAL A 22 -13.32 30.86 8.51
N ILE A 23 -13.91 30.85 9.71
CA ILE A 23 -15.28 31.32 9.93
C ILE A 23 -15.40 32.84 9.68
N LEU A 24 -14.38 33.60 10.08
CA LEU A 24 -14.38 35.06 9.86
C LEU A 24 -14.28 35.42 8.37
N THR A 25 -13.47 34.67 7.60
CA THR A 25 -13.36 34.89 6.14
C THR A 25 -14.63 34.49 5.40
N CYS A 26 -15.33 33.44 5.80
CA CYS A 26 -16.63 33.06 5.24
C CYS A 26 -17.72 34.10 5.58
N LEU A 27 -17.71 34.63 6.78
CA LEU A 27 -18.66 35.70 7.21
C LEU A 27 -18.44 37.00 6.44
N VAL A 28 -17.19 37.41 6.23
CA VAL A 28 -16.86 38.60 5.42
C VAL A 28 -17.29 38.42 3.97
N TYR A 29 -17.10 37.21 3.39
CA TYR A 29 -17.57 36.89 2.04
C TYR A 29 -19.10 36.96 1.88
N LEU A 30 -19.84 36.52 2.92
CA LEU A 30 -21.32 36.59 2.94
C LEU A 30 -21.86 37.98 3.13
N ILE A 31 -21.16 38.82 3.90
CA ILE A 31 -21.61 40.21 4.21
C ILE A 31 -21.34 41.16 3.03
N PHE A 32 -20.27 40.98 2.30
CA PHE A 32 -19.85 41.90 1.21
C PHE A 32 -20.18 41.41 -0.21
N GLY A 33 -21.04 40.41 -0.35
CA GLY A 33 -21.65 40.03 -1.66
C GLY A 33 -20.69 39.69 -2.75
N GLY A 34 -19.53 39.07 -2.43
CA GLY A 34 -18.62 38.53 -3.43
C GLY A 34 -17.77 39.53 -4.23
N ASN A 35 -17.85 40.81 -3.93
CA ASN A 35 -17.16 41.88 -4.67
C ASN A 35 -15.82 42.32 -4.07
N ILE A 36 -15.11 41.36 -3.42
CA ILE A 36 -13.75 41.56 -2.97
C ILE A 36 -12.84 40.97 -4.04
N GLY A 37 -12.05 41.83 -4.70
CA GLY A 37 -11.06 41.41 -5.67
C GLY A 37 -10.10 40.34 -5.11
N PRO A 38 -9.35 39.59 -5.95
CA PRO A 38 -8.61 38.41 -5.52
C PRO A 38 -7.59 38.77 -4.43
N ILE A 39 -7.88 38.36 -3.19
CA ILE A 39 -6.93 38.43 -2.09
C ILE A 39 -5.78 37.50 -2.46
N LYS A 40 -4.61 38.07 -2.71
CA LYS A 40 -3.40 37.31 -3.02
C LYS A 40 -2.93 36.55 -1.79
N PHE A 41 -3.41 35.33 -1.61
CA PHE A 41 -2.93 34.35 -0.59
C PHE A 41 -1.57 33.70 -0.96
N GLN A 42 -0.66 34.46 -1.59
CA GLN A 42 0.58 33.91 -2.15
C GLN A 42 1.60 33.47 -1.08
N GLY A 43 1.43 33.87 0.18
CA GLY A 43 2.37 33.54 1.27
C GLY A 43 1.99 32.30 2.11
N TYR A 44 0.73 31.86 2.09
CA TYR A 44 0.24 30.75 2.95
C TYR A 44 0.03 29.42 2.21
N LEU A 45 -0.08 29.43 0.89
CA LEU A 45 -0.27 28.24 0.07
C LEU A 45 0.83 27.19 0.20
N PRO A 46 2.13 27.52 0.33
CA PRO A 46 3.16 26.49 0.51
C PRO A 46 3.05 25.74 1.84
N GLN A 47 2.63 26.41 2.90
CA GLN A 47 2.50 25.78 4.22
C GLN A 47 1.24 24.91 4.33
N ILE A 48 0.13 25.33 3.71
CA ILE A 48 -1.10 24.52 3.66
C ILE A 48 -0.88 23.28 2.78
N LYS A 49 -0.20 23.41 1.62
CA LYS A 49 0.20 22.25 0.80
C LYS A 49 1.08 21.26 1.56
N LYS A 50 2.00 21.76 2.41
CA LYS A 50 2.89 20.90 3.21
C LYS A 50 2.16 20.13 4.32
N HIS A 51 1.05 20.65 4.85
CA HIS A 51 0.23 19.96 5.85
C HIS A 51 -0.81 19.01 5.24
N PHE A 52 -1.36 19.34 4.06
CA PHE A 52 -2.30 18.45 3.36
C PHE A 52 -1.62 17.38 2.50
N SER A 53 -0.34 17.53 2.15
CA SER A 53 0.43 16.49 1.47
C SER A 53 0.90 15.37 2.42
N LYS A 54 0.82 15.56 3.74
CA LYS A 54 1.14 14.52 4.73
C LYS A 54 0.11 13.38 4.83
N GLY A 55 -0.98 13.44 4.07
CA GLY A 55 -2.02 12.41 4.08
C GLY A 55 -2.38 11.83 2.70
N LYS A 56 -1.68 12.21 1.64
CA LYS A 56 -2.00 11.78 0.26
C LYS A 56 -0.76 11.41 -0.54
N ASN A 57 0.16 10.66 0.03
CA ASN A 57 1.01 9.81 -0.77
C ASN A 57 0.32 8.44 -0.93
N ALA A 58 -0.89 8.45 -1.46
CA ALA A 58 -1.28 7.38 -2.33
C ALA A 58 -0.25 7.43 -3.46
N VAL A 59 0.64 6.45 -3.51
CA VAL A 59 1.55 6.24 -4.63
C VAL A 59 0.65 5.91 -5.81
N THR A 60 0.16 6.95 -6.48
CA THR A 60 -0.36 6.82 -7.83
C THR A 60 0.86 6.48 -8.67
N SER A 61 1.01 5.21 -9.03
CA SER A 61 1.82 4.83 -10.17
C SER A 61 1.41 5.77 -11.30
N LYS A 62 2.31 6.71 -11.69
CA LYS A 62 2.11 7.48 -12.91
C LYS A 62 2.15 6.47 -14.04
N GLN A 63 0.99 5.98 -14.46
CA GLN A 63 0.84 5.30 -15.74
C GLN A 63 1.24 6.30 -16.82
N GLN A 64 2.49 6.23 -17.24
CA GLN A 64 2.92 6.83 -18.48
C GLN A 64 2.26 6.05 -19.61
N SER A 65 1.75 6.75 -20.62
CA SER A 65 1.10 6.24 -21.83
C SER A 65 2.09 5.47 -22.71
N GLY A 66 2.41 4.25 -22.29
CA GLY A 66 3.17 3.23 -22.99
C GLY A 66 2.70 1.87 -22.48
N SER A 67 2.76 0.83 -23.30
CA SER A 67 2.31 -0.53 -22.97
C SER A 67 3.14 -1.20 -21.83
N GLY A 68 4.11 -0.53 -21.22
CA GLY A 68 4.98 -1.03 -20.17
C GLY A 68 4.53 -0.60 -18.76
N LEU A 69 4.80 -1.44 -17.77
CA LEU A 69 4.69 -1.11 -16.36
C LEU A 69 6.05 -0.70 -15.82
N TYR A 70 6.06 0.31 -14.95
CA TYR A 70 7.29 0.91 -14.45
C TYR A 70 7.31 0.93 -12.93
N LEU A 71 8.48 0.72 -12.34
CA LEU A 71 8.74 0.89 -10.92
C LEU A 71 8.70 2.38 -10.53
N TYR A 72 8.81 2.65 -9.24
CA TYR A 72 8.78 4.02 -8.67
C TYR A 72 9.89 4.94 -9.21
N ASP A 73 11.03 4.37 -9.61
CA ASP A 73 12.16 5.09 -10.21
C ASP A 73 12.06 5.25 -11.73
N GLY A 74 10.97 4.76 -12.34
CA GLY A 74 10.75 4.77 -13.77
C GLY A 74 11.37 3.59 -14.53
N THR A 75 12.02 2.65 -13.84
CA THR A 75 12.54 1.42 -14.46
C THR A 75 11.38 0.52 -14.91
N ALA A 76 11.42 0.01 -16.15
CA ALA A 76 10.43 -0.93 -16.65
C ALA A 76 10.48 -2.25 -15.85
N ILE A 77 9.30 -2.77 -15.48
CA ILE A 77 9.20 -4.11 -14.92
C ILE A 77 9.53 -5.10 -16.06
N PRO A 78 10.52 -6.00 -15.87
CA PRO A 78 10.86 -6.98 -16.88
C PRO A 78 9.67 -7.86 -17.26
N GLU A 79 9.64 -8.35 -18.51
CA GLU A 79 8.66 -9.36 -18.87
C GLU A 79 8.96 -10.69 -18.16
N TYR A 80 7.90 -11.45 -17.88
CA TYR A 80 8.06 -12.78 -17.24
C TYR A 80 8.91 -13.72 -18.10
N SER A 81 9.96 -14.26 -17.51
CA SER A 81 10.95 -15.12 -18.19
C SER A 81 11.17 -16.45 -17.49
N LYS A 82 10.13 -17.06 -16.94
CA LYS A 82 10.11 -18.31 -16.16
C LYS A 82 10.59 -18.19 -14.70
N GLU A 83 11.16 -17.07 -14.29
CA GLU A 83 11.42 -16.79 -12.87
C GLU A 83 10.23 -16.06 -12.27
N GLN A 84 9.45 -16.73 -11.43
CA GLN A 84 8.23 -16.16 -10.86
C GLN A 84 8.51 -15.12 -9.79
N ILE A 85 9.71 -15.12 -9.20
CA ILE A 85 10.17 -14.08 -8.26
C ILE A 85 11.52 -13.55 -8.73
N ILE A 86 11.63 -12.24 -8.86
CA ILE A 86 12.88 -11.58 -9.22
C ILE A 86 13.28 -10.53 -8.19
N THR A 87 14.60 -10.32 -8.05
CA THR A 87 15.16 -9.25 -7.22
C THR A 87 15.29 -7.98 -8.05
N LEU A 88 14.81 -6.87 -7.53
CA LEU A 88 14.92 -5.56 -8.15
C LEU A 88 15.84 -4.64 -7.34
N ASN A 89 16.47 -3.68 -8.01
CA ASN A 89 17.30 -2.63 -7.40
C ASN A 89 18.33 -3.17 -6.37
N ASN A 90 18.98 -4.29 -6.68
CA ASN A 90 19.91 -4.98 -5.75
C ASN A 90 19.29 -5.22 -4.35
N ASP A 91 18.03 -5.61 -4.31
CA ASP A 91 17.23 -5.82 -3.09
C ASP A 91 16.91 -4.55 -2.26
N LYS A 92 17.31 -3.38 -2.72
CA LYS A 92 17.08 -2.12 -2.02
C LYS A 92 15.68 -1.59 -2.31
N PRO A 93 14.80 -1.44 -1.29
CA PRO A 93 13.46 -0.91 -1.47
C PRO A 93 13.46 0.58 -1.84
N PHE A 94 12.34 1.05 -2.41
CA PHE A 94 12.14 2.45 -2.82
C PHE A 94 11.52 3.32 -1.71
N PHE A 95 11.72 2.96 -0.45
CA PHE A 95 11.22 3.76 0.66
C PHE A 95 11.91 5.13 0.71
N THR A 96 11.12 6.15 0.99
CA THR A 96 11.62 7.48 1.29
C THR A 96 12.24 7.52 2.69
N VAL A 97 13.07 8.54 2.95
CA VAL A 97 13.65 8.76 4.28
C VAL A 97 12.55 8.96 5.34
N ASP A 98 11.45 9.65 5.00
CA ASP A 98 10.33 9.87 5.92
C ASP A 98 9.59 8.55 6.23
N GLU A 99 9.44 7.65 5.25
CA GLU A 99 8.86 6.32 5.46
C GLU A 99 9.74 5.48 6.38
N ILE A 100 11.06 5.45 6.16
CA ILE A 100 12.00 4.74 7.04
C ILE A 100 12.00 5.34 8.46
N ASN A 101 12.00 6.66 8.59
CA ASN A 101 11.93 7.32 9.90
C ASN A 101 10.63 7.02 10.66
N SER A 102 9.56 6.63 9.95
CA SER A 102 8.29 6.24 10.57
C SER A 102 8.40 4.94 11.37
N LEU A 103 9.35 4.04 11.07
CA LEU A 103 9.59 2.81 11.82
C LEU A 103 9.85 3.05 13.31
N VAL A 104 10.54 4.13 13.65
CA VAL A 104 10.94 4.43 15.03
C VAL A 104 9.82 5.08 15.84
N ASN A 105 8.91 5.80 15.15
CA ASN A 105 7.98 6.73 15.78
C ASN A 105 6.51 6.37 15.65
N SER A 106 6.16 5.36 14.85
CA SER A 106 4.77 5.03 14.58
C SER A 106 4.57 3.56 14.24
N HIS A 107 3.47 3.02 14.76
CA HIS A 107 2.92 1.74 14.36
C HIS A 107 1.66 1.99 13.55
N TYR A 108 1.60 1.49 12.33
CA TYR A 108 0.46 1.71 11.44
C TYR A 108 0.31 0.63 10.38
N PHE A 109 -0.93 0.44 9.95
CA PHE A 109 -1.34 -0.28 8.75
C PHE A 109 -2.14 0.67 7.89
N THR A 110 -1.66 0.94 6.67
CA THR A 110 -2.33 1.83 5.72
C THR A 110 -2.56 1.11 4.41
N TYR A 111 -3.80 1.20 3.93
CA TYR A 111 -4.24 0.62 2.68
C TYR A 111 -4.63 1.74 1.74
N GLY A 112 -4.14 1.71 0.51
CA GLY A 112 -4.39 2.75 -0.51
C GLY A 112 -5.82 2.78 -1.02
N GLY A 113 -6.66 1.84 -0.57
CA GLY A 113 -8.02 1.68 -1.03
C GLY A 113 -8.10 1.03 -2.41
N GLN A 114 -9.24 1.19 -3.05
CA GLN A 114 -9.50 0.68 -4.39
C GLN A 114 -9.43 1.81 -5.42
N ASP A 115 -8.94 1.50 -6.61
CA ASP A 115 -8.93 2.42 -7.74
C ASP A 115 -10.31 2.51 -8.42
N MET A 116 -10.40 3.26 -9.53
CA MET A 116 -11.65 3.43 -10.28
C MET A 116 -12.23 2.14 -10.86
N TYR A 117 -11.43 1.07 -10.98
CA TYR A 117 -11.86 -0.27 -11.41
C TYR A 117 -12.23 -1.18 -10.23
N GLY A 118 -12.11 -0.69 -8.99
CA GLY A 118 -12.36 -1.44 -7.76
C GLY A 118 -11.25 -2.44 -7.41
N ARG A 119 -10.01 -2.20 -7.87
CA ARG A 119 -8.83 -3.01 -7.62
C ARG A 119 -8.05 -2.44 -6.44
N ALA A 120 -7.52 -3.30 -5.57
CA ALA A 120 -6.61 -2.85 -4.51
C ALA A 120 -5.38 -2.15 -5.11
N THR A 121 -4.92 -1.07 -4.47
CA THR A 121 -3.81 -0.26 -4.99
C THR A 121 -2.47 -0.60 -4.32
N SER A 122 -2.35 -0.37 -3.03
CA SER A 122 -1.16 -0.71 -2.28
C SER A 122 -1.49 -0.87 -0.80
N ALA A 123 -0.64 -1.58 -0.08
CA ALA A 123 -0.68 -1.64 1.37
C ALA A 123 0.72 -1.45 1.93
N ILE A 124 0.83 -0.68 3.02
CA ILE A 124 2.08 -0.44 3.75
C ILE A 124 1.83 -0.54 5.24
N ALA A 125 2.73 -1.19 5.96
CA ALA A 125 2.62 -1.39 7.40
C ALA A 125 3.99 -1.31 8.07
N THR A 126 3.99 -0.84 9.32
CA THR A 126 5.08 -1.09 10.26
C THR A 126 4.72 -2.36 11.03
N VAL A 127 5.34 -3.48 10.65
CA VAL A 127 5.07 -4.79 11.25
C VAL A 127 6.04 -5.06 12.39
N SER A 128 5.51 -5.32 13.58
CA SER A 128 6.24 -5.67 14.79
C SER A 128 5.98 -7.12 15.19
N LYS A 129 6.64 -7.58 16.24
CA LYS A 129 6.41 -8.91 16.78
C LYS A 129 4.97 -9.12 17.30
N ASP A 130 4.34 -8.05 17.80
CA ASP A 130 2.99 -8.10 18.36
C ASP A 130 1.90 -8.22 17.27
N ASP A 131 2.25 -7.92 16.01
CA ASP A 131 1.34 -8.07 14.86
C ASP A 131 1.33 -9.48 14.28
N LEU A 132 2.28 -10.32 14.67
CA LEU A 132 2.40 -11.66 14.12
C LEU A 132 1.27 -12.57 14.60
N VAL A 133 0.50 -13.07 13.65
CA VAL A 133 -0.66 -13.93 13.89
C VAL A 133 -0.35 -15.36 13.45
N ALA A 134 -0.77 -16.34 14.25
CA ALA A 134 -0.65 -17.74 13.87
C ALA A 134 -1.62 -18.10 12.74
N SER A 135 -1.16 -18.86 11.73
CA SER A 135 -1.96 -19.21 10.56
C SER A 135 -3.24 -20.00 10.89
N GLU A 136 -3.21 -20.75 12.00
CA GLU A 136 -4.32 -21.58 12.47
C GLU A 136 -5.54 -20.75 12.89
N THR A 137 -5.33 -19.50 13.31
CA THR A 137 -6.43 -18.58 13.71
C THR A 137 -7.28 -18.11 12.54
N ARG A 138 -6.81 -18.34 11.30
CA ARG A 138 -7.53 -17.98 10.07
C ARG A 138 -8.72 -18.89 9.75
N LYS A 139 -8.90 -20.01 10.45
CA LYS A 139 -9.98 -20.97 10.16
C LYS A 139 -11.36 -20.30 10.28
N GLY A 140 -12.20 -20.52 9.25
CA GLY A 140 -13.59 -20.04 9.24
C GLY A 140 -13.75 -18.57 8.85
N ILE A 141 -12.67 -17.83 8.53
CA ILE A 141 -12.78 -16.46 8.03
C ILE A 141 -13.18 -16.50 6.57
N GLU A 142 -14.33 -15.92 6.24
CA GLU A 142 -14.76 -15.72 4.86
C GLU A 142 -14.14 -14.43 4.32
N LEU A 143 -13.51 -14.53 3.14
CA LEU A 143 -12.89 -13.40 2.45
C LEU A 143 -13.78 -12.92 1.32
N PRO A 144 -13.91 -11.58 1.11
CA PRO A 144 -14.59 -11.05 -0.06
C PRO A 144 -13.81 -11.36 -1.35
N ASN A 145 -14.53 -11.35 -2.48
CA ASN A 145 -13.93 -11.63 -3.79
C ASN A 145 -13.30 -10.38 -4.37
N PRO A 146 -11.97 -10.34 -4.59
CA PRO A 146 -11.32 -9.25 -5.30
C PRO A 146 -11.73 -9.23 -6.80
N LYS A 147 -11.42 -8.13 -7.49
CA LYS A 147 -11.68 -8.01 -8.92
C LYS A 147 -10.95 -9.08 -9.73
N GLY A 148 -11.58 -9.54 -10.82
CA GLY A 148 -11.05 -10.65 -11.64
C GLY A 148 -11.20 -12.03 -11.00
N TRP A 149 -11.89 -12.15 -9.85
CA TRP A 149 -12.16 -13.44 -9.21
C TRP A 149 -13.22 -14.21 -9.95
N VAL A 150 -12.84 -15.30 -10.59
CA VAL A 150 -13.76 -16.22 -11.30
C VAL A 150 -14.08 -17.49 -10.51
N GLY A 151 -13.61 -17.57 -9.27
CA GLY A 151 -13.82 -18.74 -8.41
C GLY A 151 -12.82 -19.88 -8.67
N ARG A 152 -12.81 -20.87 -7.76
CA ARG A 152 -11.97 -22.08 -7.93
C ARG A 152 -12.56 -23.07 -8.94
N SER A 153 -13.87 -22.99 -9.24
CA SER A 153 -14.57 -23.92 -10.13
C SER A 153 -14.23 -23.80 -11.61
N LYS A 154 -13.66 -22.67 -12.03
CA LYS A 154 -13.28 -22.40 -13.42
C LYS A 154 -11.76 -22.54 -13.65
N GLY A 155 -11.14 -23.63 -13.25
CA GLY A 155 -9.71 -23.87 -13.41
C GLY A 155 -8.94 -24.03 -12.09
N GLY A 156 -9.55 -23.71 -10.95
CA GLY A 156 -9.03 -24.05 -9.63
C GLY A 156 -7.75 -23.33 -9.17
N ILE A 157 -7.23 -22.39 -9.98
CA ILE A 157 -5.89 -21.86 -9.82
C ILE A 157 -5.77 -20.60 -8.95
N TYR A 158 -6.90 -20.01 -8.50
CA TYR A 158 -6.85 -18.75 -7.78
C TYR A 158 -7.06 -18.87 -6.27
N ASP A 159 -6.36 -18.01 -5.57
CA ASP A 159 -6.56 -17.64 -4.17
C ASP A 159 -6.92 -16.16 -4.05
N ARG A 160 -7.60 -15.80 -2.94
CA ARG A 160 -7.75 -14.40 -2.51
C ARG A 160 -6.48 -14.02 -1.77
N SER A 161 -5.55 -13.43 -2.51
CA SER A 161 -4.20 -13.14 -2.03
C SER A 161 -4.18 -11.82 -1.27
N HIS A 162 -3.70 -11.85 -0.03
CA HIS A 162 -3.49 -10.64 0.77
C HIS A 162 -2.28 -9.86 0.25
N LEU A 163 -2.34 -8.54 0.25
CA LEU A 163 -1.16 -7.68 0.06
C LEU A 163 -0.30 -7.72 1.34
N ILE A 164 -0.82 -7.31 2.48
CA ILE A 164 -0.19 -7.61 3.77
C ILE A 164 -0.78 -8.92 4.27
N ALA A 165 0.07 -9.93 4.44
CA ALA A 165 -0.36 -11.27 4.86
C ALA A 165 -1.15 -11.24 6.18
N TYR A 166 -2.14 -12.11 6.31
CA TYR A 166 -2.85 -12.31 7.57
C TYR A 166 -1.89 -12.61 8.73
N THR A 167 -0.86 -13.41 8.47
CA THR A 167 0.17 -13.76 9.48
C THR A 167 1.10 -12.60 9.87
N LEU A 168 1.05 -11.50 9.14
CA LEU A 168 1.74 -10.23 9.42
C LEU A 168 0.76 -9.14 9.89
N GLY A 169 -0.46 -9.50 10.34
CA GLY A 169 -1.46 -8.58 10.85
C GLY A 169 -2.36 -7.92 9.78
N GLY A 170 -2.28 -8.36 8.52
CA GLY A 170 -3.09 -7.82 7.43
C GLY A 170 -4.59 -8.10 7.60
N LYS A 171 -5.43 -7.12 7.27
CA LYS A 171 -6.89 -7.22 7.34
C LYS A 171 -7.47 -8.02 6.16
N ASN A 172 -8.72 -8.45 6.31
CA ASN A 172 -9.45 -9.32 5.37
C ASN A 172 -10.41 -8.54 4.44
N ASP A 173 -10.10 -7.30 4.08
CA ASP A 173 -10.92 -6.41 3.26
C ASP A 173 -10.42 -6.32 1.82
N LEU A 174 -11.29 -5.86 0.89
CA LEU A 174 -11.00 -5.75 -0.54
C LEU A 174 -9.81 -4.84 -0.88
N ASP A 175 -9.50 -3.85 -0.05
CA ASP A 175 -8.33 -2.99 -0.25
C ASP A 175 -6.99 -3.64 0.17
N ASN A 176 -7.04 -4.86 0.73
CA ASN A 176 -5.90 -5.71 1.01
C ASN A 176 -5.91 -7.02 0.22
N LEU A 177 -6.82 -7.20 -0.74
CA LEU A 177 -6.97 -8.47 -1.46
C LEU A 177 -6.85 -8.28 -2.98
N VAL A 178 -6.14 -9.20 -3.62
CA VAL A 178 -6.05 -9.32 -5.08
C VAL A 178 -6.35 -10.76 -5.51
N THR A 179 -6.78 -10.94 -6.76
CA THR A 179 -6.87 -12.26 -7.38
C THR A 179 -5.46 -12.73 -7.74
N GLY A 180 -4.96 -13.72 -7.03
CA GLY A 180 -3.65 -14.29 -7.25
C GLY A 180 -3.72 -15.78 -7.52
N THR A 181 -2.78 -16.31 -8.29
CA THR A 181 -2.70 -17.76 -8.51
C THR A 181 -2.23 -18.48 -7.22
N ILE A 182 -2.49 -19.77 -7.15
CA ILE A 182 -2.00 -20.60 -6.03
C ILE A 182 -0.47 -20.53 -5.95
N SER A 183 0.22 -20.65 -7.07
CA SER A 183 1.69 -20.54 -7.12
C SER A 183 2.16 -19.17 -6.62
N PHE A 184 1.56 -18.09 -7.12
CA PHE A 184 1.82 -16.72 -6.70
C PHE A 184 1.64 -16.54 -5.19
N ASN A 185 0.48 -16.90 -4.66
CA ASN A 185 0.11 -16.67 -3.26
C ASN A 185 0.83 -17.62 -2.30
N GLN A 186 0.70 -18.94 -2.50
CA GLN A 186 1.12 -19.95 -1.52
C GLN A 186 2.61 -20.31 -1.60
N LYS A 187 3.28 -20.00 -2.71
CA LYS A 187 4.70 -20.32 -2.87
C LYS A 187 5.57 -19.06 -2.85
N TYR A 188 5.34 -18.12 -3.75
CA TYR A 188 6.31 -17.05 -3.97
C TYR A 188 6.08 -15.81 -3.10
N MET A 189 4.84 -15.36 -2.89
CA MET A 189 4.60 -14.30 -1.89
C MET A 189 4.97 -14.77 -0.49
N THR A 190 4.60 -16.01 -0.13
CA THR A 190 4.90 -16.62 1.17
C THR A 190 6.42 -16.71 1.47
N GLN A 191 7.29 -16.79 0.46
CA GLN A 191 8.74 -16.72 0.67
C GLN A 191 9.15 -15.35 1.24
N VAL A 192 8.70 -14.25 0.62
CA VAL A 192 9.03 -12.89 1.07
C VAL A 192 8.39 -12.58 2.43
N GLU A 193 7.14 -12.97 2.61
CA GLU A 193 6.43 -12.85 3.89
C GLU A 193 7.12 -13.65 5.00
N GLY A 194 7.63 -14.83 4.66
CA GLY A 194 8.44 -15.67 5.54
C GLY A 194 9.72 -14.97 5.98
N ASP A 195 10.47 -14.39 5.03
CA ASP A 195 11.69 -13.63 5.33
C ASP A 195 11.41 -12.49 6.32
N VAL A 196 10.32 -11.72 6.09
CA VAL A 196 9.91 -10.61 6.98
C VAL A 196 9.56 -11.14 8.37
N ARG A 197 8.69 -12.14 8.45
CA ARG A 197 8.24 -12.75 9.71
C ARG A 197 9.40 -13.31 10.52
N ASP A 198 10.28 -14.07 9.87
CA ASP A 198 11.39 -14.77 10.53
C ASP A 198 12.45 -13.78 11.00
N TYR A 199 12.68 -12.69 10.23
CA TYR A 199 13.50 -11.58 10.67
C TYR A 199 12.94 -10.92 11.94
N ILE A 200 11.65 -10.55 11.94
CA ILE A 200 10.99 -9.94 13.10
C ILE A 200 11.08 -10.85 14.34
N LYS A 201 10.84 -12.17 14.16
CA LYS A 201 10.93 -13.15 15.25
C LYS A 201 12.32 -13.26 15.85
N SER A 202 13.35 -13.27 15.01
CA SER A 202 14.74 -13.49 15.42
C SER A 202 15.42 -12.23 15.96
N SER A 203 15.17 -11.07 15.34
CA SER A 203 15.80 -9.80 15.72
C SER A 203 15.02 -9.03 16.79
N GLY A 204 13.69 -9.19 16.85
CA GLY A 204 12.78 -8.35 17.62
C GLY A 204 12.56 -6.95 17.04
N HIS A 205 13.17 -6.63 15.90
CA HIS A 205 13.00 -5.33 15.25
C HIS A 205 11.70 -5.29 14.41
N SER A 206 11.08 -4.13 14.34
CA SER A 206 9.98 -3.87 13.42
C SER A 206 10.48 -3.71 11.99
N VAL A 207 9.64 -4.03 11.02
CA VAL A 207 9.93 -3.93 9.60
C VAL A 207 8.88 -3.05 8.93
N LEU A 208 9.31 -2.07 8.16
CA LEU A 208 8.45 -1.39 7.19
C LEU A 208 8.24 -2.32 6.01
N TYR A 209 7.00 -2.68 5.73
CA TYR A 209 6.62 -3.62 4.70
C TYR A 209 5.57 -3.01 3.78
N ARG A 210 5.83 -2.99 2.47
CA ARG A 210 4.90 -2.47 1.45
C ARG A 210 4.71 -3.49 0.35
N VAL A 211 3.46 -3.67 -0.08
CA VAL A 211 3.10 -4.48 -1.23
C VAL A 211 2.26 -3.66 -2.19
N THR A 212 2.72 -3.58 -3.44
CA THR A 212 2.07 -2.81 -4.50
C THR A 212 1.72 -3.72 -5.67
N PRO A 213 0.43 -3.92 -5.98
CA PRO A 213 0.01 -4.66 -7.16
C PRO A 213 0.18 -3.83 -8.43
N TYR A 214 0.55 -4.49 -9.53
CA TYR A 214 0.75 -3.88 -10.84
C TYR A 214 -0.24 -4.44 -11.86
N TYR A 215 -1.00 -3.55 -12.48
CA TYR A 215 -2.02 -3.85 -13.49
C TYR A 215 -1.69 -3.16 -14.81
N ARG A 216 -1.95 -3.79 -15.94
CA ARG A 216 -1.90 -3.13 -17.26
C ARG A 216 -3.26 -2.50 -17.57
N GLY A 217 -3.30 -1.20 -17.73
CA GLY A 217 -4.53 -0.50 -18.09
C GLY A 217 -5.75 -0.84 -17.23
N ASP A 218 -6.76 -1.40 -17.85
CA ASP A 218 -8.03 -1.79 -17.23
C ASP A 218 -8.10 -3.28 -16.80
N GLU A 219 -6.96 -4.00 -16.79
CA GLU A 219 -6.90 -5.38 -16.33
C GLU A 219 -7.34 -5.50 -14.86
N LEU A 220 -8.16 -6.51 -14.55
CA LEU A 220 -8.73 -6.70 -13.21
C LEU A 220 -7.84 -7.57 -12.31
N VAL A 221 -6.98 -8.39 -12.91
CA VAL A 221 -6.00 -9.23 -12.20
C VAL A 221 -4.62 -8.57 -12.33
N PRO A 222 -3.84 -8.43 -11.25
CA PRO A 222 -2.50 -7.87 -11.35
C PRO A 222 -1.57 -8.84 -12.08
N ILE A 223 -0.64 -8.31 -12.89
CA ILE A 223 0.43 -9.13 -13.47
C ILE A 223 1.44 -9.63 -12.42
N GLY A 224 1.46 -9.00 -11.28
CA GLY A 224 2.31 -9.30 -10.14
C GLY A 224 2.25 -8.23 -9.07
N VAL A 225 3.04 -8.42 -8.03
CA VAL A 225 3.19 -7.46 -6.94
C VAL A 225 4.66 -7.13 -6.70
N LEU A 226 4.94 -5.87 -6.37
CA LEU A 226 6.20 -5.46 -5.78
C LEU A 226 6.09 -5.58 -4.26
N MET A 227 6.99 -6.36 -3.65
CA MET A 227 7.06 -6.59 -2.21
C MET A 227 8.36 -5.99 -1.69
N GLU A 228 8.25 -4.98 -0.84
CA GLU A 228 9.36 -4.22 -0.31
C GLU A 228 9.40 -4.31 1.21
N ALA A 229 10.57 -4.50 1.79
CA ALA A 229 10.74 -4.53 3.24
C ALA A 229 12.06 -3.92 3.68
N SER A 230 12.06 -3.25 4.84
CA SER A 230 13.27 -2.74 5.49
C SER A 230 13.07 -2.54 6.99
N ASP A 231 14.11 -2.85 7.78
CA ASP A 231 14.20 -2.46 9.18
C ASP A 231 14.86 -1.08 9.39
N GLY A 232 15.19 -0.40 8.28
CA GLY A 232 15.92 0.86 8.28
C GLY A 232 17.44 0.70 8.40
N SER A 233 17.98 -0.52 8.49
CA SER A 233 19.42 -0.79 8.65
C SER A 233 19.94 -1.92 7.76
N SER A 234 19.84 -3.16 8.19
CA SER A 234 20.49 -4.31 7.58
C SER A 234 19.56 -5.26 6.85
N PHE A 235 18.29 -5.29 7.22
CA PHE A 235 17.29 -6.11 6.55
C PHE A 235 16.60 -5.32 5.43
N ILE A 236 16.78 -5.79 4.21
CA ILE A 236 16.12 -5.21 3.02
C ILE A 236 15.57 -6.31 2.12
N ARG A 237 14.41 -6.06 1.51
CA ARG A 237 13.84 -6.86 0.42
C ARG A 237 13.21 -5.94 -0.62
N ASN A 238 13.46 -6.27 -1.89
CA ASN A 238 12.80 -5.64 -3.02
C ASN A 238 12.57 -6.70 -4.10
N ARG A 239 11.41 -7.34 -4.05
CA ARG A 239 11.04 -8.50 -4.86
C ARG A 239 9.83 -8.21 -5.70
N PHE A 240 9.88 -8.52 -6.98
CA PHE A 240 8.69 -8.58 -7.82
C PHE A 240 8.27 -10.04 -7.99
N VAL A 241 7.02 -10.33 -7.66
CA VAL A 241 6.42 -11.66 -7.79
C VAL A 241 5.40 -11.62 -8.91
N TYR A 242 5.63 -12.42 -9.97
CA TYR A 242 4.70 -12.52 -11.11
C TYR A 242 3.50 -13.38 -10.76
N ASN A 243 2.32 -12.93 -11.15
CA ASN A 243 1.06 -13.63 -10.93
C ASN A 243 0.77 -14.58 -12.11
N VAL A 244 1.48 -15.67 -12.14
CA VAL A 244 1.38 -16.71 -13.18
C VAL A 244 1.14 -18.09 -12.54
N GLN A 245 0.68 -19.05 -13.33
CA GLN A 245 0.52 -20.45 -12.94
C GLN A 245 0.99 -21.34 -14.08
N ASP A 246 1.94 -22.22 -13.80
CA ASP A 246 2.44 -23.18 -14.79
C ASP A 246 1.28 -24.04 -15.34
N GLY A 247 1.31 -24.26 -16.65
CA GLY A 247 0.26 -25.00 -17.36
C GLY A 247 -1.00 -24.20 -17.70
N PHE A 248 -1.04 -22.90 -17.35
CA PHE A 248 -2.23 -22.08 -17.58
C PHE A 248 -1.87 -20.74 -18.23
N THR A 249 -2.76 -20.27 -19.12
CA THR A 249 -2.79 -18.91 -19.63
C THR A 249 -3.88 -18.13 -18.92
N ILE A 250 -3.54 -16.93 -18.42
CA ILE A 250 -4.44 -16.02 -17.68
C ILE A 250 -4.85 -14.88 -18.57
N ASP A 251 -6.16 -14.63 -18.71
CA ASP A 251 -6.68 -13.36 -19.18
C ASP A 251 -6.75 -12.39 -18.00
N TYR A 252 -5.74 -11.54 -17.86
CA TYR A 252 -5.66 -10.56 -16.77
C TYR A 252 -6.78 -9.52 -16.79
N LYS A 253 -7.44 -9.32 -17.94
CA LYS A 253 -8.57 -8.38 -18.06
C LYS A 253 -9.82 -8.91 -17.36
N THR A 254 -10.08 -10.20 -17.46
CA THR A 254 -11.31 -10.82 -16.94
C THR A 254 -11.08 -11.72 -15.76
N GLY A 255 -9.86 -12.26 -15.61
CA GLY A 255 -9.51 -13.33 -14.67
C GLY A 255 -9.82 -14.73 -15.21
N GLU A 256 -10.31 -14.87 -16.44
CA GLU A 256 -10.52 -16.19 -17.04
C GLU A 256 -9.20 -16.91 -17.29
N VAL A 257 -9.23 -18.23 -17.20
CA VAL A 257 -8.04 -19.07 -17.36
C VAL A 257 -8.28 -20.15 -18.38
N LYS A 258 -7.21 -20.51 -19.09
CA LYS A 258 -7.20 -21.61 -20.05
C LYS A 258 -6.02 -22.51 -19.71
N GLU A 259 -6.25 -23.80 -19.62
CA GLU A 259 -5.20 -24.82 -19.56
C GLU A 259 -4.49 -24.91 -20.92
N ASN A 260 -3.13 -25.01 -20.94
CA ASN A 260 -2.30 -24.98 -22.14
C ASN A 260 -2.18 -26.36 -22.78
#